data_91b1f4a7254f29630ddb4c7d90212ae1
#
_entry.id   91b1f4a7254f29630ddb4c7d90212ae1
#
_cell.length_a   1.000
_cell.length_b   1.000
_cell.length_c   1.000
_cell.angle_alpha   90.00
_cell.angle_beta   90.00
_cell.angle_gamma   90.00
#
_symmetry.space_group_name_H-M   'P 1'
#
loop_
_entity.id
_entity.type
_entity.pdbx_description
1 polymer ?
#
loop_
_entity_poly.entity_id
_entity_poly.type
_entity_poly.pdbx_seq_one_letter_code
_entity_poly.pdbx_strand_id
1 'polypeptide(L)'
;MQKGIYLLQDMGVPVGDYGFRWYRHGPYSQELQDDMYYEDGKEGYTLSLSEENAESVNRLYNIIHSSKRENYTMSRWVEALASLHYLHENILSFNANAEDAVAELEKRKPHLDNHEANLSAFELVEGLFR
;
A
#
# COMPACT_ATOMS: atom_id res chain seq x y z
N MET A 1 5.22 -4.98 5.99
CA MET A 1 4.05 -4.86 6.87
C MET A 1 3.48 -3.45 6.96
N GLN A 2 4.31 -2.42 7.10
CA GLN A 2 3.85 -1.02 7.16
C GLN A 2 2.88 -0.66 6.01
N LYS A 3 3.25 -1.01 4.80
CA LYS A 3 2.49 -0.64 3.61
C LYS A 3 1.18 -1.39 3.49
N GLY A 4 1.16 -2.65 3.92
CA GLY A 4 -0.07 -3.43 3.98
C GLY A 4 -1.05 -2.86 5.00
N ILE A 5 -0.57 -2.50 6.17
CA ILE A 5 -1.38 -1.87 7.22
C ILE A 5 -1.90 -0.51 6.74
N TYR A 6 -1.05 0.28 6.06
CA TYR A 6 -1.47 1.55 5.48
C TYR A 6 -2.66 1.38 4.53
N LEU A 7 -2.57 0.41 3.62
CA LEU A 7 -3.65 0.17 2.66
C LEU A 7 -4.92 -0.34 3.36
N LEU A 8 -4.79 -1.25 4.31
CA LEU A 8 -5.93 -1.76 5.05
C LEU A 8 -6.62 -0.65 5.85
N GLN A 9 -5.84 0.21 6.52
CA GLN A 9 -6.40 1.31 7.28
C GLN A 9 -7.17 2.26 6.37
N ASP A 10 -6.61 2.59 5.20
CA ASP A 10 -7.27 3.47 4.24
C ASP A 10 -8.51 2.83 3.63
N MET A 11 -8.55 1.50 3.54
CA MET A 11 -9.75 0.77 3.09
C MET A 11 -10.84 0.70 4.16
N GLY A 12 -10.56 1.21 5.38
CA GLY A 12 -11.53 1.20 6.48
C GLY A 12 -11.47 -0.03 7.38
N VAL A 13 -10.46 -0.90 7.20
CA VAL A 13 -10.27 -2.04 8.09
C VAL A 13 -9.70 -1.55 9.43
N PRO A 14 -10.27 -1.97 10.58
CA PRO A 14 -9.86 -1.43 11.89
C PRO A 14 -8.53 -2.03 12.38
N VAL A 15 -7.45 -1.73 11.70
CA VAL A 15 -6.09 -2.18 12.07
C VAL A 15 -5.35 -1.16 12.93
N GLY A 16 -5.92 0.05 13.08
CA GLY A 16 -5.32 1.13 13.85
C GLY A 16 -5.75 2.49 13.33
N ASP A 17 -5.20 3.53 13.92
CA ASP A 17 -5.43 4.92 13.51
C ASP A 17 -4.07 5.61 13.42
N TYR A 18 -3.25 5.15 12.49
CA TYR A 18 -1.87 5.60 12.35
C TYR A 18 -1.77 6.76 11.38
N GLY A 19 -0.88 7.71 11.70
CA GLY A 19 -0.53 8.79 10.79
C GLY A 19 0.63 8.35 9.90
N PHE A 20 0.38 8.22 8.60
CA PHE A 20 1.40 7.84 7.63
C PHE A 20 1.94 9.08 6.93
N ARG A 21 3.27 9.10 6.72
CA ARG A 21 3.96 10.16 5.99
C ARG A 21 4.85 9.54 4.95
N TRP A 22 5.21 10.32 3.94
CA TRP A 22 6.14 9.85 2.91
C TRP A 22 7.54 9.68 3.50
N TYR A 23 8.10 8.50 3.28
CA TYR A 23 9.44 8.17 3.75
C TYR A 23 10.19 7.38 2.67
N ARG A 24 11.40 6.88 2.95
CA ARG A 24 12.30 6.26 1.95
C ARG A 24 11.64 5.18 1.11
N HIS A 25 10.79 4.37 1.72
CA HIS A 25 10.12 3.26 1.03
C HIS A 25 8.62 3.48 0.86
N GLY A 26 8.16 4.72 0.87
CA GLY A 26 6.76 5.08 0.72
C GLY A 26 6.10 5.44 2.04
N PRO A 27 4.79 5.21 2.18
CA PRO A 27 4.08 5.55 3.40
C PRO A 27 4.64 4.83 4.63
N TYR A 28 4.87 5.59 5.69
CA TYR A 28 5.50 5.11 6.91
C TYR A 28 4.87 5.79 8.13
N SER A 29 4.67 5.03 9.20
CA SER A 29 4.21 5.54 10.49
C SER A 29 5.16 5.10 11.59
N GLN A 30 5.73 6.06 12.31
CA GLN A 30 6.56 5.75 13.48
C GLN A 30 5.75 5.10 14.58
N GLU A 31 4.50 5.52 14.77
CA GLU A 31 3.61 4.94 15.75
C GLU A 31 3.37 3.45 15.49
N LEU A 32 3.13 3.08 14.22
CA LEU A 32 2.98 1.69 13.85
C LEU A 32 4.27 0.91 14.07
N GLN A 33 5.42 1.48 13.72
CA GLN A 33 6.71 0.83 13.94
C GLN A 33 6.93 0.55 15.42
N ASP A 34 6.61 1.48 16.28
CA ASP A 34 6.72 1.32 17.73
C ASP A 34 5.80 0.20 18.22
N ASP A 35 4.55 0.17 17.75
CA ASP A 35 3.60 -0.88 18.11
C ASP A 35 4.08 -2.25 17.67
N MET A 36 4.62 -2.35 16.45
CA MET A 36 5.18 -3.61 15.93
C MET A 36 6.35 -4.07 16.77
N TYR A 37 7.19 -3.16 17.22
CA TYR A 37 8.33 -3.46 18.07
C TYR A 37 7.88 -4.00 19.43
N TYR A 38 6.88 -3.39 20.05
CA TYR A 38 6.34 -3.83 21.33
C TYR A 38 5.61 -5.17 21.25
N GLU A 39 4.96 -5.44 20.13
CA GLU A 39 4.25 -6.71 19.91
C GLU A 39 5.20 -7.85 19.53
N ASP A 40 6.43 -7.52 19.15
CA ASP A 40 7.44 -8.49 18.78
C ASP A 40 7.79 -9.34 20.02
N GLY A 41 7.58 -10.65 19.92
CA GLY A 41 7.77 -11.57 21.02
C GLY A 41 6.52 -11.89 21.84
N LYS A 42 5.40 -11.26 21.55
CA LYS A 42 4.10 -11.66 22.08
C LYS A 42 3.38 -12.58 21.09
N GLU A 43 2.42 -13.33 21.60
CA GLU A 43 1.53 -14.10 20.73
C GLU A 43 0.87 -13.17 19.73
N GLY A 44 0.96 -13.53 18.49
CA GLY A 44 0.70 -12.71 17.32
C GLY A 44 -0.52 -11.79 17.36
N TYR A 45 -0.43 -10.78 16.56
CA TYR A 45 -1.48 -9.80 16.35
C TYR A 45 -2.73 -10.50 15.84
N THR A 46 -3.75 -10.62 16.69
CA THR A 46 -5.00 -11.26 16.31
C THR A 46 -5.99 -10.19 15.89
N LEU A 47 -6.35 -10.19 14.61
CA LEU A 47 -7.36 -9.30 14.07
C LEU A 47 -8.69 -10.05 14.01
N SER A 48 -9.68 -9.56 14.77
CA SER A 48 -11.05 -10.04 14.66
C SER A 48 -11.72 -9.27 13.52
N LEU A 49 -12.03 -9.96 12.41
CA LEU A 49 -12.58 -9.32 11.21
C LEU A 49 -14.07 -9.65 11.06
N SER A 50 -14.88 -8.61 10.77
CA SER A 50 -16.21 -8.81 10.23
C SER A 50 -16.12 -9.40 8.82
N GLU A 51 -17.23 -9.91 8.27
CA GLU A 51 -17.25 -10.42 6.89
C GLU A 51 -16.81 -9.35 5.88
N GLU A 52 -17.25 -8.12 6.09
CA GLU A 52 -16.88 -6.99 5.24
C GLU A 52 -15.38 -6.72 5.27
N ASN A 53 -14.79 -6.73 6.47
CA ASN A 53 -13.36 -6.50 6.62
C ASN A 53 -12.54 -7.68 6.07
N ALA A 54 -13.02 -8.90 6.24
CA ALA A 54 -12.38 -10.08 5.66
C ALA A 54 -12.38 -10.01 4.14
N GLU A 55 -13.45 -9.53 3.53
CA GLU A 55 -13.53 -9.33 2.08
C GLU A 55 -12.49 -8.30 1.61
N SER A 56 -12.37 -7.19 2.34
CA SER A 56 -11.38 -6.16 2.04
C SER A 56 -9.94 -6.71 2.11
N VAL A 57 -9.65 -7.48 3.15
CA VAL A 57 -8.34 -8.13 3.30
C VAL A 57 -8.08 -9.09 2.14
N ASN A 58 -9.08 -9.87 1.73
CA ASN A 58 -8.95 -10.80 0.61
C ASN A 58 -8.71 -10.07 -0.71
N ARG A 59 -9.37 -8.95 -0.95
CA ARG A 59 -9.16 -8.14 -2.14
C ARG A 59 -7.73 -7.64 -2.21
N LEU A 60 -7.21 -7.12 -1.10
CA LEU A 60 -5.81 -6.68 -1.04
C LEU A 60 -4.86 -7.86 -1.23
N TYR A 61 -5.11 -8.99 -0.58
CA TYR A 61 -4.30 -10.20 -0.72
C TYR A 61 -4.19 -10.61 -2.20
N ASN A 62 -5.32 -10.62 -2.91
CA ASN A 62 -5.34 -11.01 -4.32
C ASN A 62 -4.50 -10.07 -5.18
N ILE A 63 -4.52 -8.78 -4.89
CA ILE A 63 -3.72 -7.79 -5.62
C ILE A 63 -2.24 -7.98 -5.32
N ILE A 64 -1.88 -8.21 -4.08
CA ILE A 64 -0.48 -8.45 -3.68
C ILE A 64 0.08 -9.66 -4.40
N HIS A 65 -0.73 -10.69 -4.62
CA HIS A 65 -0.32 -11.93 -5.29
C HIS A 65 -0.58 -11.94 -6.80
N SER A 66 -0.86 -10.77 -7.39
CA SER A 66 -1.13 -10.66 -8.81
C SER A 66 0.13 -10.94 -9.65
N SER A 67 -0.05 -11.65 -10.77
CA SER A 67 1.02 -11.85 -11.75
C SER A 67 1.44 -10.55 -12.44
N LYS A 68 0.65 -9.51 -12.35
CA LYS A 68 0.95 -8.20 -12.96
C LYS A 68 2.10 -7.47 -12.29
N ARG A 69 2.58 -7.97 -11.16
CA ARG A 69 3.82 -7.47 -10.55
C ARG A 69 5.06 -7.76 -11.40
N GLU A 70 4.96 -8.66 -12.34
CA GLU A 70 6.02 -9.05 -13.27
C GLU A 70 7.32 -9.41 -12.55
N ASN A 71 8.41 -8.68 -12.83
CA ASN A 71 9.73 -8.95 -12.25
C ASN A 71 9.92 -8.33 -10.86
N TYR A 72 8.96 -7.58 -10.35
CA TYR A 72 9.09 -7.03 -9.01
C TYR A 72 9.07 -8.12 -7.96
N THR A 73 9.93 -7.99 -6.96
CA THR A 73 9.79 -8.77 -5.74
C THR A 73 8.48 -8.39 -5.05
N MET A 74 7.99 -9.24 -4.16
CA MET A 74 6.79 -8.94 -3.39
C MET A 74 6.95 -7.60 -2.65
N SER A 75 8.13 -7.35 -2.07
CA SER A 75 8.43 -6.12 -1.34
C SER A 75 8.32 -4.89 -2.24
N ARG A 76 8.92 -4.93 -3.43
CA ARG A 76 8.84 -3.81 -4.39
C ARG A 76 7.43 -3.61 -4.92
N TRP A 77 6.72 -4.70 -5.15
CA TRP A 77 5.33 -4.63 -5.62
C TRP A 77 4.44 -3.94 -4.59
N VAL A 78 4.53 -4.33 -3.32
CA VAL A 78 3.75 -3.71 -2.24
C VAL A 78 4.16 -2.25 -2.05
N GLU A 79 5.44 -1.95 -2.17
CA GLU A 79 5.93 -0.56 -2.15
C GLU A 79 5.29 0.27 -3.26
N ALA A 80 5.22 -0.27 -4.48
CA ALA A 80 4.59 0.43 -5.61
C ALA A 80 3.10 0.67 -5.35
N LEU A 81 2.37 -0.35 -4.91
CA LEU A 81 0.94 -0.24 -4.62
C LEU A 81 0.66 0.85 -3.59
N ALA A 82 1.33 0.79 -2.45
CA ALA A 82 1.10 1.74 -1.36
C ALA A 82 1.57 3.15 -1.72
N SER A 83 2.71 3.26 -2.38
CA SER A 83 3.27 4.56 -2.78
C SER A 83 2.38 5.26 -3.81
N LEU A 84 1.87 4.53 -4.79
CA LEU A 84 0.98 5.11 -5.81
C LEU A 84 -0.32 5.61 -5.19
N HIS A 85 -0.89 4.84 -4.28
CA HIS A 85 -2.10 5.28 -3.59
C HIS A 85 -1.83 6.53 -2.74
N TYR A 86 -0.71 6.55 -2.00
CA TYR A 86 -0.36 7.71 -1.17
C TYR A 86 -0.15 8.97 -2.03
N LEU A 87 0.57 8.84 -3.13
CA LEU A 87 0.82 9.97 -4.04
C LEU A 87 -0.50 10.51 -4.61
N HIS A 88 -1.39 9.62 -5.02
CA HIS A 88 -2.67 10.00 -5.59
C HIS A 88 -3.55 10.72 -4.57
N GLU A 89 -3.58 10.23 -3.33
CA GLU A 89 -4.46 10.78 -2.30
C GLU A 89 -3.92 12.06 -1.65
N ASN A 90 -2.59 12.21 -1.54
CA ASN A 90 -2.01 13.24 -0.68
C ASN A 90 -1.13 14.25 -1.41
N ILE A 91 -0.61 13.94 -2.58
CA ILE A 91 0.39 14.76 -3.28
C ILE A 91 -0.15 15.31 -4.60
N LEU A 92 -0.77 14.46 -5.40
CA LEU A 92 -1.27 14.84 -6.73
C LEU A 92 -2.68 15.42 -6.64
N SER A 93 -3.09 16.14 -7.70
CA SER A 93 -4.47 16.61 -7.80
C SER A 93 -5.41 15.41 -8.00
N PHE A 94 -6.65 15.55 -7.53
CA PHE A 94 -7.60 14.44 -7.55
C PHE A 94 -7.94 13.94 -8.96
N ASN A 95 -7.69 14.75 -9.98
CA ASN A 95 -7.93 14.36 -11.38
C ASN A 95 -6.67 13.86 -12.09
N ALA A 96 -5.59 13.59 -11.35
CA ALA A 96 -4.39 12.99 -11.91
C ALA A 96 -4.69 11.58 -12.39
N ASN A 97 -4.17 11.22 -13.57
CA ASN A 97 -4.38 9.89 -14.16
C ASN A 97 -3.23 8.94 -13.80
N ALA A 98 -3.32 7.70 -14.31
CA ALA A 98 -2.30 6.69 -14.06
C ALA A 98 -0.91 7.12 -14.50
N GLU A 99 -0.80 7.74 -15.67
CA GLU A 99 0.50 8.20 -16.19
C GLU A 99 1.11 9.26 -15.29
N ASP A 100 0.30 10.18 -14.77
CA ASP A 100 0.76 11.22 -13.85
C ASP A 100 1.29 10.61 -12.54
N ALA A 101 0.54 9.67 -11.99
CA ALA A 101 0.90 9.01 -10.74
C ALA A 101 2.18 8.20 -10.90
N VAL A 102 2.28 7.44 -11.98
CA VAL A 102 3.47 6.60 -12.26
C VAL A 102 4.69 7.47 -12.54
N ALA A 103 4.53 8.56 -13.28
CA ALA A 103 5.65 9.49 -13.52
C ALA A 103 6.19 10.06 -12.22
N GLU A 104 5.32 10.45 -11.30
CA GLU A 104 5.74 10.95 -9.98
C GLU A 104 6.42 9.86 -9.15
N LEU A 105 5.89 8.64 -9.17
CA LEU A 105 6.50 7.51 -8.49
C LEU A 105 7.92 7.25 -8.98
N GLU A 106 8.09 7.17 -10.30
CA GLU A 106 9.39 6.85 -10.92
C GLU A 106 10.41 7.96 -10.68
N LYS A 107 9.96 9.19 -10.60
CA LYS A 107 10.81 10.33 -10.23
C LYS A 107 11.31 10.24 -8.78
N ARG A 108 10.43 9.85 -7.87
CA ARG A 108 10.76 9.77 -6.43
C ARG A 108 11.49 8.49 -6.06
N LYS A 109 11.19 7.41 -6.79
CA LYS A 109 11.69 6.06 -6.49
C LYS A 109 12.22 5.40 -7.75
N PRO A 110 13.44 5.82 -8.19
CA PRO A 110 14.01 5.29 -9.45
C PRO A 110 14.23 3.77 -9.46
N HIS A 111 14.29 3.14 -8.29
CA HIS A 111 14.42 1.69 -8.22
C HIS A 111 13.13 0.95 -8.63
N LEU A 112 11.99 1.64 -8.63
CA LEU A 112 10.73 1.10 -9.13
C LEU A 112 10.64 1.45 -10.63
N ASP A 113 11.40 0.75 -11.43
CA ASP A 113 11.63 1.08 -12.83
C ASP A 113 10.86 0.22 -13.85
N ASN A 114 9.99 -0.65 -13.37
CA ASN A 114 9.12 -1.42 -14.26
C ASN A 114 7.82 -0.64 -14.52
N HIS A 115 7.82 0.10 -15.62
CA HIS A 115 6.71 1.00 -15.96
C HIS A 115 5.38 0.26 -16.13
N GLU A 116 5.38 -0.90 -16.80
CA GLU A 116 4.18 -1.71 -16.99
C GLU A 116 3.61 -2.19 -15.66
N ALA A 117 4.46 -2.68 -14.77
CA ALA A 117 4.05 -3.09 -13.44
C ALA A 117 3.51 -1.91 -12.64
N ASN A 118 4.14 -0.74 -12.76
CA ASN A 118 3.68 0.46 -12.06
C ASN A 118 2.29 0.91 -12.52
N LEU A 119 2.03 0.86 -13.82
CA LEU A 119 0.69 1.18 -14.35
C LEU A 119 -0.36 0.19 -13.83
N SER A 120 -0.03 -1.10 -13.84
CA SER A 120 -0.92 -2.12 -13.31
C SER A 120 -1.15 -1.94 -11.81
N ALA A 121 -0.10 -1.58 -11.07
CA ALA A 121 -0.22 -1.31 -9.63
C ALA A 121 -1.20 -0.18 -9.35
N PHE A 122 -1.12 0.91 -10.10
CA PHE A 122 -2.04 2.04 -9.92
C PHE A 122 -3.49 1.61 -10.16
N GLU A 123 -3.76 0.93 -11.26
CA GLU A 123 -5.11 0.48 -11.60
C GLU A 123 -5.67 -0.47 -10.54
N LEU A 124 -4.85 -1.43 -10.09
CA LEU A 124 -5.28 -2.41 -9.11
C LEU A 124 -5.53 -1.77 -7.75
N VAL A 125 -4.61 -0.93 -7.27
CA VAL A 125 -4.77 -0.33 -5.94
C VAL A 125 -5.93 0.65 -5.91
N GLU A 126 -6.11 1.45 -6.94
CA GLU A 126 -7.23 2.39 -6.97
C GLU A 126 -8.57 1.67 -7.09
N GLY A 127 -8.60 0.48 -7.70
CA GLY A 127 -9.78 -0.36 -7.72
C GLY A 127 -10.27 -0.79 -6.35
N LEU A 128 -9.40 -0.82 -5.34
CA LEU A 128 -9.79 -1.14 -3.97
C LEU A 128 -10.65 -0.05 -3.33
N PHE A 129 -10.56 1.17 -3.83
CA PHE A 129 -11.18 2.36 -3.23
C PHE A 129 -12.37 2.90 -4.03
N ARG A 130 -12.81 2.17 -5.03
CA ARG A 130 -13.98 2.54 -5.85
C ARG A 130 -15.27 1.95 -5.32
#